data_e6cbe1c6f294e212b70f2654ea67fd16
#
_entry.id   e6cbe1c6f294e212b70f2654ea67fd16
#
_cell.length_a   1.000
_cell.length_b   1.000
_cell.length_c   1.000
_cell.angle_alpha   90.00
_cell.angle_beta   90.00
_cell.angle_gamma   90.00
#
_symmetry.space_group_name_H-M   'P 1'
#
loop_
_entity.id
_entity.type
_entity.pdbx_description
1 polymer ?
#
loop_
_entity_poly.entity_id
_entity_poly.type
_entity_poly.pdbx_seq_one_letter_code
_entity_poly.pdbx_strand_id
1 'polypeptide(L)'
;INEKVEWLETHTDYIPDNDEMEKIDYALACAAVETAVSRHAGSLEQVYTPCGLTYVQSGKDLRRVKYVVVTGGALIHAKHTEEIAKYALFDETAPGSLRPEKAEILVDRKYILAAMGLLSQQYPQAALEIMKKEIAYYGHQE
;
A
#
# COMPACT_ATOMS: atom_id res chain seq x y z
N ILE A 1 21.92 4.54 11.67
CA ILE A 1 20.60 4.08 11.16
C ILE A 1 20.36 2.64 11.56
N ASN A 2 21.28 1.70 11.28
CA ASN A 2 21.10 0.26 11.57
C ASN A 2 20.80 -0.02 13.06
N GLU A 3 21.55 0.56 13.98
CA GLU A 3 21.34 0.39 15.42
C GLU A 3 19.93 0.83 15.87
N LYS A 4 19.36 1.88 15.24
CA LYS A 4 18.00 2.35 15.55
C LYS A 4 16.93 1.44 14.96
N VAL A 5 17.18 0.87 13.80
CA VAL A 5 16.27 -0.11 13.20
C VAL A 5 16.27 -1.40 14.02
N GLU A 6 17.42 -1.91 14.44
CA GLU A 6 17.54 -3.05 15.34
C GLU A 6 16.87 -2.80 16.70
N TRP A 7 16.97 -1.56 17.20
CA TRP A 7 16.27 -1.17 18.43
C TRP A 7 14.75 -1.22 18.24
N LEU A 8 14.23 -0.71 17.12
CA LEU A 8 12.78 -0.73 16.79
C LEU A 8 12.23 -2.16 16.65
N GLU A 9 13.03 -3.14 16.21
CA GLU A 9 12.60 -4.54 16.13
C GLU A 9 12.15 -5.10 17.50
N THR A 10 12.73 -4.59 18.58
CA THR A 10 12.44 -5.00 19.94
C THR A 10 11.47 -4.05 20.68
N HIS A 11 11.16 -2.89 20.09
CA HIS A 11 10.30 -1.85 20.67
C HIS A 11 9.14 -1.52 19.73
N THR A 12 8.32 -2.51 19.44
CA THR A 12 7.24 -2.44 18.43
C THR A 12 6.07 -1.52 18.82
N ASP A 13 5.99 -1.10 20.08
CA ASP A 13 5.01 -0.17 20.63
C ASP A 13 5.52 1.29 20.69
N TYR A 14 6.76 1.54 20.26
CA TYR A 14 7.34 2.86 20.23
C TYR A 14 6.63 3.75 19.19
N ILE A 15 6.28 4.96 19.61
CA ILE A 15 5.75 6.00 18.72
C ILE A 15 6.83 7.08 18.56
N PRO A 16 7.21 7.46 17.34
CA PRO A 16 8.23 8.49 17.11
C PRO A 16 7.92 9.78 17.85
N ASP A 17 8.88 10.26 18.63
CA ASP A 17 8.77 11.44 19.49
C ASP A 17 9.75 12.56 19.10
N ASN A 18 10.51 12.36 18.04
CA ASN A 18 11.47 13.34 17.52
C ASN A 18 11.61 13.20 16.00
N ASP A 19 12.09 14.29 15.36
CA ASP A 19 12.21 14.40 13.89
C ASP A 19 13.09 13.30 13.25
N GLU A 20 14.09 12.82 13.96
CA GLU A 20 14.97 11.77 13.44
C GLU A 20 14.25 10.42 13.38
N MET A 21 13.54 10.07 14.45
CA MET A 21 12.76 8.84 14.51
C MET A 21 11.55 8.89 13.56
N GLU A 22 10.92 10.05 13.39
CA GLU A 22 9.86 10.23 12.39
C GLU A 22 10.36 9.97 10.96
N LYS A 23 11.57 10.41 10.63
CA LYS A 23 12.17 10.15 9.30
C LYS A 23 12.49 8.68 9.11
N ILE A 24 12.94 7.99 10.15
CA ILE A 24 13.22 6.55 10.10
C ILE A 24 11.91 5.77 9.93
N ASP A 25 10.89 6.09 10.71
CA ASP A 25 9.56 5.48 10.62
C ASP A 25 8.95 5.66 9.24
N TYR A 26 9.00 6.88 8.69
CA TYR A 26 8.57 7.17 7.33
C TYR A 26 9.30 6.32 6.30
N ALA A 27 10.63 6.23 6.38
CA ALA A 27 11.43 5.45 5.44
C ALA A 27 11.12 3.95 5.55
N LEU A 28 10.93 3.43 6.76
CA LEU A 28 10.53 2.04 6.99
C LEU A 28 9.14 1.76 6.44
N ALA A 29 8.18 2.68 6.63
CA ALA A 29 6.83 2.55 6.09
C ALA A 29 6.84 2.52 4.56
N CYS A 30 7.59 3.40 3.91
CA CYS A 30 7.76 3.41 2.45
C CYS A 30 8.34 2.08 1.95
N ALA A 31 9.43 1.61 2.56
CA ALA A 31 10.09 0.35 2.19
C ALA A 31 9.18 -0.87 2.43
N ALA A 32 8.40 -0.85 3.50
CA ALA A 32 7.44 -1.92 3.81
C ALA A 32 6.32 -2.00 2.76
N VAL A 33 5.72 -0.85 2.41
CA VAL A 33 4.68 -0.77 1.38
C VAL A 33 5.21 -1.24 0.02
N GLU A 34 6.35 -0.71 -0.39
CA GLU A 34 6.99 -1.08 -1.66
C GLU A 34 7.30 -2.58 -1.72
N THR A 35 7.93 -3.11 -0.69
CA THR A 35 8.27 -4.54 -0.60
C THR A 35 7.03 -5.43 -0.63
N ALA A 36 6.02 -5.08 0.15
CA ALA A 36 4.78 -5.86 0.23
C ALA A 36 4.05 -5.89 -1.12
N VAL A 37 3.91 -4.74 -1.77
CA VAL A 37 3.22 -4.66 -3.07
C VAL A 37 4.04 -5.30 -4.18
N SER A 38 5.36 -5.13 -4.20
CA SER A 38 6.24 -5.79 -5.16
C SER A 38 6.18 -7.32 -5.07
N ARG A 39 6.08 -7.87 -3.86
CA ARG A 39 5.90 -9.32 -3.64
C ARG A 39 4.50 -9.80 -4.02
N HIS A 40 3.50 -8.94 -3.94
CA HIS A 40 2.10 -9.28 -4.24
C HIS A 40 1.78 -9.14 -5.73
N ALA A 41 2.35 -8.16 -6.40
CA ALA A 41 2.24 -7.97 -7.83
C ALA A 41 3.02 -9.06 -8.59
N GLY A 42 2.63 -9.29 -9.82
CA GLY A 42 3.40 -10.13 -10.72
C GLY A 42 4.51 -9.37 -11.42
N SER A 43 5.21 -10.09 -12.30
CA SER A 43 6.26 -9.55 -13.15
C SER A 43 6.12 -10.00 -14.60
N LEU A 44 6.67 -9.21 -15.50
CA LEU A 44 6.91 -9.55 -16.91
C LEU A 44 8.42 -9.74 -17.11
N GLU A 45 8.79 -10.91 -17.61
CA GLU A 45 10.17 -11.25 -17.92
C GLU A 45 10.31 -11.51 -19.43
N GLN A 46 11.41 -11.03 -20.01
CA GLN A 46 11.77 -11.38 -21.36
C GLN A 46 12.50 -12.72 -21.40
N VAL A 47 11.99 -13.66 -22.17
CA VAL A 47 12.56 -15.00 -22.32
C VAL A 47 12.83 -15.31 -23.79
N TYR A 48 14.02 -15.78 -24.09
CA TYR A 48 14.35 -16.29 -25.42
C TYR A 48 13.88 -17.72 -25.56
N THR A 49 13.03 -17.96 -26.57
CA THR A 49 12.56 -19.29 -26.94
C THR A 49 13.12 -19.66 -28.33
N PRO A 50 13.02 -20.93 -28.76
CA PRO A 50 13.37 -21.29 -30.12
C PRO A 50 12.59 -20.53 -31.19
N CYS A 51 11.43 -19.99 -30.86
CA CYS A 51 10.59 -19.16 -31.74
C CYS A 51 10.90 -17.66 -31.66
N GLY A 52 11.90 -17.24 -30.88
CA GLY A 52 12.29 -15.84 -30.70
C GLY A 52 12.04 -15.32 -29.30
N LEU A 53 12.17 -14.00 -29.16
CA LEU A 53 11.93 -13.28 -27.90
C LEU A 53 10.43 -13.27 -27.58
N THR A 54 10.09 -13.66 -26.36
CA THR A 54 8.72 -13.59 -25.85
C THR A 54 8.69 -13.03 -24.43
N TYR A 55 7.50 -12.64 -23.96
CA TYR A 55 7.30 -12.19 -22.60
C TYR A 55 6.54 -13.25 -21.81
N VAL A 56 7.02 -13.55 -20.62
CA VAL A 56 6.37 -14.44 -19.66
C VAL A 56 5.88 -13.62 -18.49
N GLN A 57 4.58 -13.70 -18.22
CA GLN A 57 3.97 -13.11 -17.02
C GLN A 57 3.92 -14.17 -15.93
N SER A 58 4.37 -13.77 -14.73
CA SER A 58 4.17 -14.54 -13.50
C SER A 58 3.46 -13.69 -12.46
N GLY A 59 2.58 -14.29 -11.64
CA GLY A 59 1.84 -13.61 -10.59
C GLY A 59 0.69 -12.73 -11.09
N LYS A 60 0.28 -11.76 -10.27
CA LYS A 60 -0.92 -10.95 -10.49
C LYS A 60 -0.64 -9.70 -11.30
N ASP A 61 -1.45 -9.44 -12.30
CA ASP A 61 -1.45 -8.16 -13.02
C ASP A 61 -2.34 -7.15 -12.30
N LEU A 62 -1.72 -6.20 -11.61
CA LEU A 62 -2.39 -5.14 -10.86
C LEU A 62 -2.40 -3.79 -11.59
N ARG A 63 -1.85 -3.69 -12.81
CA ARG A 63 -1.68 -2.43 -13.54
C ARG A 63 -2.97 -1.64 -13.72
N ARG A 64 -4.11 -2.34 -13.85
CA ARG A 64 -5.43 -1.74 -14.07
C ARG A 64 -6.26 -1.59 -12.80
N VAL A 65 -5.68 -1.81 -11.64
CA VAL A 65 -6.35 -1.55 -10.37
C VAL A 65 -6.65 -0.05 -10.26
N LYS A 66 -7.89 0.29 -9.92
CA LYS A 66 -8.36 1.67 -9.88
C LYS A 66 -8.10 2.35 -8.54
N TYR A 67 -8.06 1.58 -7.46
CA TYR A 67 -7.96 2.09 -6.10
C TYR A 67 -6.94 1.31 -5.31
N VAL A 68 -6.14 2.04 -4.52
CA VAL A 68 -5.31 1.51 -3.45
C VAL A 68 -5.90 1.98 -2.13
N VAL A 69 -6.40 1.05 -1.32
CA VAL A 69 -6.99 1.37 -0.03
C VAL A 69 -5.93 1.22 1.05
N VAL A 70 -5.66 2.31 1.74
CA VAL A 70 -4.73 2.35 2.88
C VAL A 70 -5.52 2.15 4.16
N THR A 71 -5.13 1.17 4.96
CA THR A 71 -5.67 0.88 6.28
C THR A 71 -4.54 0.45 7.22
N GLY A 72 -4.83 0.37 8.52
CA GLY A 72 -3.83 0.04 9.53
C GLY A 72 -3.26 1.26 10.24
N GLY A 73 -3.17 1.18 11.57
CA GLY A 73 -2.84 2.32 12.43
C GLY A 73 -1.55 3.06 12.04
N ALA A 74 -0.49 2.32 11.73
CA ALA A 74 0.79 2.90 11.33
C ALA A 74 0.70 3.76 10.07
N LEU A 75 -0.17 3.42 9.12
CA LEU A 75 -0.32 4.17 7.87
C LEU A 75 -1.35 5.30 7.97
N ILE A 76 -2.52 5.03 8.58
CA ILE A 76 -3.60 6.05 8.63
C ILE A 76 -3.27 7.23 9.54
N HIS A 77 -2.39 7.04 10.53
CA HIS A 77 -1.92 8.08 11.45
C HIS A 77 -0.58 8.70 11.04
N ALA A 78 0.06 8.20 9.98
CA ALA A 78 1.28 8.78 9.46
C ALA A 78 1.05 10.21 8.96
N LYS A 79 2.03 11.10 9.18
CA LYS A 79 1.97 12.49 8.69
C LYS A 79 1.90 12.58 7.16
N HIS A 80 2.50 11.60 6.47
CA HIS A 80 2.68 11.56 5.01
C HIS A 80 2.04 10.31 4.38
N THR A 81 0.84 9.93 4.83
CA THR A 81 0.11 8.72 4.39
C THR A 81 0.05 8.57 2.87
N GLU A 82 -0.23 9.66 2.14
CA GLU A 82 -0.32 9.62 0.67
C GLU A 82 1.03 9.34 0.03
N GLU A 83 2.09 9.99 0.51
CA GLU A 83 3.43 9.81 -0.03
C GLU A 83 3.90 8.37 0.19
N ILE A 84 3.64 7.81 1.38
CA ILE A 84 3.91 6.40 1.68
C ILE A 84 3.10 5.48 0.75
N ALA A 85 1.82 5.78 0.54
CA ALA A 85 0.95 4.96 -0.30
C ALA A 85 1.36 4.97 -1.78
N LYS A 86 2.00 6.03 -2.28
CA LYS A 86 2.53 6.11 -3.65
C LYS A 86 3.60 5.05 -3.93
N TYR A 87 4.29 4.54 -2.91
CA TYR A 87 5.24 3.43 -3.07
C TYR A 87 4.57 2.10 -3.47
N ALA A 88 3.24 2.01 -3.39
CA ALA A 88 2.48 0.89 -3.94
C ALA A 88 2.31 0.96 -5.46
N LEU A 89 2.53 2.13 -6.08
CA LEU A 89 2.33 2.35 -7.50
C LEU A 89 3.54 1.89 -8.33
N PHE A 90 3.34 1.88 -9.63
CA PHE A 90 4.38 1.57 -10.61
C PHE A 90 5.58 2.54 -10.46
N ASP A 91 6.77 1.99 -10.61
CA ASP A 91 8.03 2.70 -10.58
C ASP A 91 8.83 2.36 -11.85
N GLU A 92 9.34 3.38 -12.53
CA GLU A 92 10.13 3.23 -13.76
C GLU A 92 11.45 2.47 -13.55
N THR A 93 11.95 2.41 -12.31
CA THR A 93 13.15 1.62 -11.95
C THR A 93 12.91 0.12 -11.99
N ALA A 94 11.64 -0.31 -11.94
CA ALA A 94 11.22 -1.71 -12.00
C ALA A 94 10.20 -1.96 -13.14
N PRO A 95 10.56 -1.76 -14.41
CA PRO A 95 9.63 -1.74 -15.55
C PRO A 95 8.93 -3.09 -15.80
N GLY A 96 9.48 -4.18 -15.31
CA GLY A 96 8.86 -5.51 -15.37
C GLY A 96 7.81 -5.75 -14.29
N SER A 97 7.65 -4.86 -13.31
CA SER A 97 6.67 -5.01 -12.25
C SER A 97 5.26 -4.73 -12.74
N LEU A 98 4.31 -5.57 -12.33
CA LEU A 98 2.88 -5.43 -12.66
C LEU A 98 2.11 -4.69 -11.56
N ARG A 99 2.75 -3.75 -10.85
CA ARG A 99 2.14 -2.87 -9.85
C ARG A 99 1.10 -1.93 -10.49
N PRO A 100 0.17 -1.35 -9.70
CA PRO A 100 -0.81 -0.38 -10.20
C PRO A 100 -0.14 0.82 -10.89
N GLU A 101 -0.50 1.10 -12.14
CA GLU A 101 0.09 2.22 -12.90
C GLU A 101 -0.57 3.55 -12.54
N LYS A 102 -1.91 3.56 -12.38
CA LYS A 102 -2.70 4.75 -12.13
C LYS A 102 -3.85 4.39 -11.20
N ALA A 103 -3.60 4.38 -9.91
CA ALA A 103 -4.63 4.13 -8.92
C ALA A 103 -4.84 5.35 -8.04
N GLU A 104 -6.10 5.61 -7.69
CA GLU A 104 -6.46 6.60 -6.68
C GLU A 104 -6.23 6.01 -5.29
N ILE A 105 -5.70 6.84 -4.39
CA ILE A 105 -5.41 6.44 -3.01
C ILE A 105 -6.62 6.78 -2.14
N LEU A 106 -7.17 5.77 -1.49
CA LEU A 106 -8.24 5.89 -0.52
C LEU A 106 -7.71 5.57 0.87
N VAL A 107 -8.13 6.31 1.89
CA VAL A 107 -7.65 6.09 3.26
C VAL A 107 -8.82 5.76 4.18
N ASP A 108 -8.72 4.63 4.86
CA ASP A 108 -9.65 4.20 5.92
C ASP A 108 -9.32 4.92 7.24
N ARG A 109 -9.57 6.24 7.29
CA ARG A 109 -9.21 7.08 8.44
C ARG A 109 -9.85 6.68 9.76
N LYS A 110 -11.01 6.06 9.71
CA LYS A 110 -11.75 5.61 10.91
C LYS A 110 -11.44 4.16 11.26
N TYR A 111 -10.57 3.51 10.51
CA TYR A 111 -10.17 2.12 10.74
C TYR A 111 -11.36 1.16 10.83
N ILE A 112 -12.35 1.35 9.94
CA ILE A 112 -13.60 0.61 9.97
C ILE A 112 -13.68 -0.54 8.95
N LEU A 113 -12.73 -0.63 8.02
CA LEU A 113 -12.80 -1.56 6.89
C LEU A 113 -13.03 -3.02 7.33
N ALA A 114 -12.31 -3.47 8.35
CA ALA A 114 -12.47 -4.83 8.89
C ALA A 114 -13.85 -5.04 9.55
N ALA A 115 -14.31 -4.05 10.34
CA ALA A 115 -15.62 -4.09 10.98
C ALA A 115 -16.75 -4.11 9.96
N MET A 116 -16.63 -3.32 8.88
CA MET A 116 -17.61 -3.31 7.79
C MET A 116 -17.57 -4.63 6.99
N GLY A 117 -16.41 -5.26 6.88
CA GLY A 117 -16.31 -6.61 6.31
C GLY A 117 -17.13 -7.64 7.10
N LEU A 118 -17.08 -7.59 8.42
CA LEU A 118 -17.90 -8.44 9.28
C LEU A 118 -19.38 -8.08 9.18
N LEU A 119 -19.72 -6.80 9.22
CA LEU A 119 -21.10 -6.32 9.12
C LEU A 119 -21.73 -6.75 7.78
N SER A 120 -20.96 -6.77 6.71
CA SER A 120 -21.45 -7.11 5.36
C SER A 120 -21.98 -8.52 5.23
N GLN A 121 -21.61 -9.43 6.14
CA GLN A 121 -22.13 -10.80 6.14
C GLN A 121 -23.64 -10.85 6.44
N GLN A 122 -24.15 -9.91 7.24
CA GLN A 122 -25.55 -9.83 7.61
C GLN A 122 -26.27 -8.65 6.94
N TYR A 123 -25.56 -7.52 6.77
CA TYR A 123 -26.12 -6.27 6.27
C TYR A 123 -25.23 -5.65 5.17
N PRO A 124 -25.11 -6.31 3.99
CA PRO A 124 -24.15 -5.91 2.95
C PRO A 124 -24.39 -4.48 2.43
N GLN A 125 -25.65 -4.09 2.28
CA GLN A 125 -25.98 -2.76 1.76
C GLN A 125 -25.60 -1.65 2.76
N ALA A 126 -25.94 -1.82 4.04
CA ALA A 126 -25.62 -0.86 5.08
C ALA A 126 -24.09 -0.73 5.27
N ALA A 127 -23.37 -1.85 5.27
CA ALA A 127 -21.91 -1.86 5.36
C ALA A 127 -21.27 -1.09 4.21
N LEU A 128 -21.74 -1.31 2.97
CA LEU A 128 -21.25 -0.61 1.78
C LEU A 128 -21.51 0.90 1.84
N GLU A 129 -22.70 1.31 2.28
CA GLU A 129 -23.06 2.73 2.41
C GLU A 129 -22.21 3.45 3.46
N ILE A 130 -21.98 2.80 4.61
CA ILE A 130 -21.09 3.35 5.64
C ILE A 130 -19.67 3.48 5.10
N MET A 131 -19.12 2.42 4.48
CA MET A 131 -17.78 2.48 3.90
C MET A 131 -17.63 3.60 2.88
N LYS A 132 -18.60 3.77 1.97
CA LYS A 132 -18.55 4.84 0.96
C LYS A 132 -18.56 6.25 1.56
N LYS A 133 -19.18 6.45 2.73
CA LYS A 133 -19.18 7.74 3.42
C LYS A 133 -17.88 8.03 4.16
N GLU A 134 -17.24 6.98 4.67
CA GLU A 134 -16.15 7.12 5.63
C GLU A 134 -14.76 6.94 5.00
N ILE A 135 -14.67 6.27 3.84
CA ILE A 135 -13.41 6.19 3.09
C ILE A 135 -13.16 7.53 2.41
N ALA A 136 -12.15 8.22 2.86
CA ALA A 136 -11.76 9.51 2.32
C ALA A 136 -10.95 9.33 1.02
N TYR A 137 -11.33 10.08 -0.03
CA TYR A 137 -10.47 10.31 -1.18
C TYR A 137 -9.34 11.24 -0.78
N TYR A 138 -8.09 10.85 -1.04
CA TYR A 138 -6.97 11.74 -0.85
C TYR A 138 -6.91 12.71 -2.05
N GLY A 139 -7.04 14.00 -1.79
CA GLY A 139 -7.03 15.04 -2.84
C GLY A 139 -8.31 15.90 -2.93
N HIS A 140 -9.39 15.52 -2.29
CA HIS A 140 -10.57 16.36 -2.10
C HIS A 140 -10.73 16.71 -0.63
N GLN A 141 -10.00 17.73 -0.19
CA GLN A 141 -10.41 18.51 0.99
C GLN A 141 -11.35 19.60 0.49
N GLU A 142 -12.66 19.43 0.73
CA GLU A 142 -13.55 20.58 0.87
C GLU A 142 -13.34 21.27 2.23
#